data_c782f4455de30e6f9163bfb262def53e
#
_entry.id   c782f4455de30e6f9163bfb262def53e
#
_cell.length_a   1.000
_cell.length_b   1.000
_cell.length_c   1.000
_cell.angle_alpha   90.00
_cell.angle_beta   90.00
_cell.angle_gamma   90.00
#
_symmetry.space_group_name_H-M   'P 1'
#
loop_
_entity.id
_entity.type
_entity.pdbx_description
1 polymer ?
#
loop_
_entity_poly.entity_id
_entity_poly.type
_entity_poly.pdbx_seq_one_letter_code
_entity_poly.pdbx_strand_id
1 'polypeptide(L)'
;MRKAFFSILLLLVSMPAVLRANKAQVEVNGTTTQVTFFTDEIVRVLKYPTAKGIPTAESWVVTLKPATNLNIKNQENSSKITLSSSKLTVVIDKKTGLVQFLSKGKNMLKEKSYGFQERTEGPDKGSYRTTIVYTLDKDEPIYGLGAIQDGKLNRRNSEHKMMEQNNTQDYQYVIQSIKGWGLFWDNYSRADFIDNAEGMKFSAEVGDAIDYYFMLGATGDGVNAQMRTLSGDVPMFPLWTFGYWQCKERYKTPEELLEVVRWHRQNKVPLDGIIQDWQYWGNNYLWNAMDFLSEAYVNGPQMVEEVHRNNAHLMISIWASFGPQTHAFSQLEEKGLLYDFQTWPQSGLSHIWPPRMDYPSGVRVYDALSPVAREIYWQNLKTLVDYDIDAWWMDSTDPDFFNPQDSHYDHSAGDGTWRRYRNVFPLASVSGIYNNLRKDSEEKRVFIMTRSAFAGQQRYGSGLWSGDVNSSWDM
;
A
#
# COMPACT_ATOMS: atom_id res chain seq x y z
N MET A 1 -63.93 50.94 6.64
CA MET A 1 -63.26 49.63 6.54
C MET A 1 -61.74 49.87 6.31
N ARG A 2 -60.96 49.84 7.37
CA ARG A 2 -59.51 50.03 7.35
C ARG A 2 -58.84 48.64 7.22
N LYS A 3 -58.08 48.40 6.13
CA LYS A 3 -57.27 47.21 5.98
C LYS A 3 -55.92 47.44 6.68
N ALA A 4 -55.63 46.63 7.70
CA ALA A 4 -54.33 46.59 8.36
C ALA A 4 -53.40 45.71 7.54
N PHE A 5 -52.25 46.24 7.12
CA PHE A 5 -51.14 45.50 6.55
C PHE A 5 -50.25 45.03 7.71
N PHE A 6 -50.13 43.70 7.86
CA PHE A 6 -49.16 43.10 8.76
C PHE A 6 -47.87 42.87 7.92
N SER A 7 -46.82 43.64 8.20
CA SER A 7 -45.48 43.40 7.69
C SER A 7 -44.81 42.33 8.58
N ILE A 8 -44.60 41.15 8.02
CA ILE A 8 -43.79 40.12 8.67
C ILE A 8 -42.32 40.45 8.41
N LEU A 9 -41.61 40.87 9.45
CA LEU A 9 -40.17 41.08 9.46
C LEU A 9 -39.48 39.70 9.60
N LEU A 10 -38.96 39.15 8.50
CA LEU A 10 -38.13 37.96 8.52
C LEU A 10 -36.77 38.32 9.14
N LEU A 11 -36.56 37.96 10.40
CA LEU A 11 -35.23 37.95 11.02
C LEU A 11 -34.45 36.79 10.42
N LEU A 12 -33.52 37.10 9.50
CA LEU A 12 -32.43 36.20 9.09
C LEU A 12 -31.49 36.05 10.30
N VAL A 13 -31.70 35.02 11.09
CA VAL A 13 -30.70 34.56 12.06
C VAL A 13 -29.56 33.96 11.27
N SER A 14 -28.49 34.75 11.08
CA SER A 14 -27.21 34.21 10.63
C SER A 14 -26.69 33.24 11.70
N MET A 15 -26.89 31.95 11.51
CA MET A 15 -26.14 30.94 12.29
C MET A 15 -24.66 31.23 12.15
N PRO A 16 -23.90 31.45 13.23
CA PRO A 16 -22.45 31.52 13.12
C PRO A 16 -22.00 30.19 12.56
N ALA A 17 -21.23 30.23 11.45
CA ALA A 17 -20.51 29.08 10.96
C ALA A 17 -19.69 28.55 12.14
N VAL A 18 -20.03 27.39 12.66
CA VAL A 18 -19.21 26.67 13.65
C VAL A 18 -17.90 26.37 12.93
N LEU A 19 -16.93 27.25 13.09
CA LEU A 19 -15.53 26.99 12.73
C LEU A 19 -15.19 25.67 13.41
N ARG A 20 -15.00 24.60 12.62
CA ARG A 20 -14.52 23.32 13.15
C ARG A 20 -13.17 23.60 13.77
N ALA A 21 -13.08 23.54 15.08
CA ALA A 21 -11.90 23.95 15.85
C ALA A 21 -10.60 23.21 15.43
N ASN A 22 -10.73 22.02 14.84
CA ASN A 22 -9.61 21.17 14.45
C ASN A 22 -9.06 21.40 13.02
N LYS A 23 -9.51 22.43 12.30
CA LYS A 23 -9.16 22.69 10.91
C LYS A 23 -8.89 24.18 10.64
N ALA A 24 -7.87 24.46 9.83
CA ALA A 24 -7.62 25.77 9.25
C ALA A 24 -7.19 25.66 7.78
N GLN A 25 -7.37 26.73 7.02
CA GLN A 25 -6.91 26.79 5.63
C GLN A 25 -6.52 28.22 5.25
N VAL A 26 -5.64 28.31 4.26
CA VAL A 26 -5.21 29.55 3.64
C VAL A 26 -5.07 29.33 2.14
N GLU A 27 -5.41 30.36 1.36
CA GLU A 27 -5.16 30.38 -0.09
C GLU A 27 -4.00 31.34 -0.39
N VAL A 28 -3.02 30.85 -1.14
CA VAL A 28 -1.86 31.63 -1.58
C VAL A 28 -1.55 31.30 -3.03
N ASN A 29 -1.53 32.30 -3.88
CA ASN A 29 -1.19 32.17 -5.32
C ASN A 29 -1.96 31.03 -6.02
N GLY A 30 -3.26 30.91 -5.78
CA GLY A 30 -4.13 29.92 -6.39
C GLY A 30 -3.96 28.49 -5.82
N THR A 31 -3.24 28.33 -4.72
CA THR A 31 -3.11 27.06 -3.98
C THR A 31 -3.77 27.19 -2.62
N THR A 32 -4.68 26.30 -2.31
CA THR A 32 -5.23 26.17 -0.95
C THR A 32 -4.37 25.19 -0.15
N THR A 33 -3.87 25.65 1.01
CA THR A 33 -3.26 24.81 2.04
C THR A 33 -4.26 24.62 3.16
N GLN A 34 -4.62 23.37 3.44
CA GLN A 34 -5.52 23.00 4.53
C GLN A 34 -4.79 22.13 5.54
N VAL A 35 -4.92 22.44 6.83
CA VAL A 35 -4.38 21.66 7.95
C VAL A 35 -5.58 21.13 8.75
N THR A 36 -5.56 19.83 9.08
CA THR A 36 -6.62 19.18 9.86
C THR A 36 -6.01 18.27 10.92
N PHE A 37 -6.30 18.50 12.18
CA PHE A 37 -5.94 17.57 13.26
C PHE A 37 -6.86 16.35 13.21
N PHE A 38 -6.28 15.17 13.19
CA PHE A 38 -6.95 13.87 13.30
C PHE A 38 -6.98 13.40 14.75
N THR A 39 -5.88 13.60 15.47
CA THR A 39 -5.72 13.39 16.92
C THR A 39 -4.89 14.55 17.48
N ASP A 40 -4.54 14.51 18.76
CA ASP A 40 -3.61 15.50 19.36
C ASP A 40 -2.20 15.42 18.77
N GLU A 41 -1.83 14.32 18.12
CA GLU A 41 -0.49 14.03 17.58
C GLU A 41 -0.46 13.79 16.06
N ILE A 42 -1.61 13.57 15.40
CA ILE A 42 -1.68 13.30 13.95
C ILE A 42 -2.36 14.46 13.24
N VAL A 43 -1.68 15.00 12.24
CA VAL A 43 -2.17 16.14 11.45
C VAL A 43 -2.04 15.84 9.96
N ARG A 44 -3.13 16.01 9.20
CA ARG A 44 -3.11 16.02 7.74
C ARG A 44 -2.84 17.42 7.22
N VAL A 45 -1.96 17.53 6.25
CA VAL A 45 -1.77 18.72 5.41
C VAL A 45 -2.15 18.36 3.98
N LEU A 46 -3.10 19.10 3.45
CA LEU A 46 -3.59 18.94 2.09
C LEU A 46 -3.39 20.25 1.34
N LYS A 47 -2.60 20.22 0.27
CA LYS A 47 -2.42 21.36 -0.63
C LYS A 47 -2.96 21.00 -2.01
N TYR A 48 -3.77 21.87 -2.59
CA TYR A 48 -4.38 21.65 -3.90
C TYR A 48 -4.59 22.97 -4.64
N PRO A 49 -4.56 22.95 -5.98
CA PRO A 49 -4.93 24.11 -6.78
C PRO A 49 -6.37 24.52 -6.48
N THR A 50 -6.57 25.75 -5.99
CA THR A 50 -7.88 26.24 -5.53
C THR A 50 -8.97 26.10 -6.59
N ALA A 51 -8.63 26.36 -7.85
CA ALA A 51 -9.56 26.26 -8.97
C ALA A 51 -10.11 24.83 -9.23
N LYS A 52 -9.38 23.79 -8.80
CA LYS A 52 -9.80 22.38 -8.93
C LYS A 52 -10.70 21.93 -7.77
N GLY A 53 -10.68 22.68 -6.67
CA GLY A 53 -11.37 22.29 -5.44
C GLY A 53 -10.66 21.18 -4.66
N ILE A 54 -11.25 20.79 -3.54
CA ILE A 54 -10.72 19.74 -2.69
C ILE A 54 -10.87 18.36 -3.36
N PRO A 55 -9.79 17.55 -3.45
CA PRO A 55 -9.89 16.18 -3.96
C PRO A 55 -10.84 15.35 -3.10
N THR A 56 -11.66 14.54 -3.75
CA THR A 56 -12.70 13.70 -3.09
C THR A 56 -12.31 12.25 -2.96
N ALA A 57 -11.21 11.80 -3.61
CA ALA A 57 -10.72 10.43 -3.52
C ALA A 57 -10.38 10.06 -2.06
N GLU A 58 -10.83 8.89 -1.64
CA GLU A 58 -10.46 8.34 -0.34
C GLU A 58 -9.06 7.74 -0.38
N SER A 59 -8.35 7.80 0.76
CA SER A 59 -7.05 7.17 0.89
C SER A 59 -7.16 5.64 0.94
N TRP A 60 -6.32 4.96 0.20
CA TRP A 60 -6.14 3.50 0.31
C TRP A 60 -5.48 3.09 1.63
N VAL A 61 -4.74 4.00 2.25
CA VAL A 61 -3.91 3.73 3.44
C VAL A 61 -4.58 4.17 4.72
N VAL A 62 -5.14 5.37 4.75
CA VAL A 62 -5.64 6.01 5.96
C VAL A 62 -7.05 5.55 6.29
N THR A 63 -7.20 4.89 7.43
CA THR A 63 -8.51 4.45 7.95
C THR A 63 -9.05 5.36 9.04
N LEU A 64 -8.15 6.09 9.72
CA LEU A 64 -8.52 7.01 10.78
C LEU A 64 -9.38 8.15 10.23
N LYS A 65 -10.47 8.48 10.90
CA LYS A 65 -11.26 9.68 10.61
C LYS A 65 -10.89 10.79 11.60
N PRO A 66 -10.97 12.06 11.19
CA PRO A 66 -10.67 13.18 12.09
C PRO A 66 -11.58 13.16 13.32
N ALA A 67 -11.03 13.25 14.52
CA ALA A 67 -11.83 13.34 15.73
C ALA A 67 -12.59 14.67 15.79
N THR A 68 -13.83 14.64 16.27
CA THR A 68 -14.73 15.80 16.30
C THR A 68 -14.65 16.60 17.61
N ASN A 69 -14.08 16.02 18.66
CA ASN A 69 -14.05 16.54 20.02
C ASN A 69 -12.67 16.95 20.51
N LEU A 70 -11.73 17.25 19.59
CA LEU A 70 -10.40 17.72 19.94
C LEU A 70 -10.42 19.13 20.51
N ASN A 71 -9.65 19.37 21.56
CA ASN A 71 -9.47 20.70 22.13
C ASN A 71 -8.30 21.41 21.40
N ILE A 72 -8.57 21.92 20.21
CA ILE A 72 -7.60 22.63 19.39
C ILE A 72 -7.78 24.15 19.59
N LYS A 73 -6.73 24.80 20.07
CA LYS A 73 -6.66 26.26 20.10
C LYS A 73 -6.31 26.77 18.71
N ASN A 74 -7.17 27.62 18.17
CA ASN A 74 -6.94 28.31 16.90
C ASN A 74 -6.65 29.80 17.18
N GLN A 75 -5.49 30.26 16.73
CA GLN A 75 -5.07 31.65 16.84
C GLN A 75 -4.63 32.16 15.46
N GLU A 76 -5.16 33.30 15.07
CA GLU A 76 -4.83 33.92 13.79
C GLU A 76 -4.40 35.37 13.98
N ASN A 77 -3.37 35.75 13.24
CA ASN A 77 -2.96 37.15 13.10
C ASN A 77 -2.71 37.51 11.63
N SER A 78 -2.14 38.67 11.36
CA SER A 78 -1.90 39.14 9.98
C SER A 78 -0.96 38.24 9.14
N SER A 79 -0.05 37.50 9.78
CA SER A 79 0.98 36.72 9.11
C SER A 79 0.83 35.21 9.25
N LYS A 80 0.13 34.72 10.25
CA LYS A 80 0.12 33.31 10.61
C LYS A 80 -1.26 32.83 11.10
N ILE A 81 -1.57 31.55 10.85
CA ILE A 81 -2.60 30.79 11.55
C ILE A 81 -1.88 29.75 12.40
N THR A 82 -2.22 29.64 13.68
CA THR A 82 -1.63 28.68 14.62
C THR A 82 -2.68 27.79 15.20
N LEU A 83 -2.57 26.49 14.96
CA LEU A 83 -3.42 25.46 15.56
C LEU A 83 -2.60 24.71 16.63
N SER A 84 -3.12 24.56 17.84
CA SER A 84 -2.41 23.86 18.92
C SER A 84 -3.31 22.88 19.64
N SER A 85 -2.88 21.63 19.70
CA SER A 85 -3.38 20.61 20.62
C SER A 85 -2.62 20.67 21.96
N SER A 86 -2.86 19.69 22.81
CA SER A 86 -2.08 19.49 24.06
C SER A 86 -0.62 19.05 23.78
N LYS A 87 -0.31 18.52 22.58
CA LYS A 87 0.96 17.89 22.23
C LYS A 87 1.72 18.60 21.10
N LEU A 88 0.98 19.09 20.12
CA LEU A 88 1.51 19.57 18.84
C LEU A 88 0.97 20.97 18.52
N THR A 89 1.85 21.83 18.02
CA THR A 89 1.51 23.12 17.43
C THR A 89 1.83 23.13 15.96
N VAL A 90 0.90 23.54 15.13
CA VAL A 90 1.04 23.69 13.68
C VAL A 90 0.86 25.14 13.29
N VAL A 91 1.81 25.68 12.56
CA VAL A 91 1.81 27.08 12.11
C VAL A 91 1.71 27.10 10.58
N ILE A 92 0.72 27.82 10.04
CA ILE A 92 0.61 28.10 8.61
C ILE A 92 1.03 29.56 8.37
N ASP A 93 1.99 29.77 7.52
CA ASP A 93 2.39 31.11 7.06
C ASP A 93 1.38 31.61 6.02
N LYS A 94 0.73 32.73 6.24
CA LYS A 94 -0.32 33.27 5.37
C LYS A 94 0.18 33.85 4.07
N LYS A 95 1.47 34.16 3.98
CA LYS A 95 2.08 34.72 2.77
C LYS A 95 2.52 33.64 1.79
N THR A 96 2.93 32.47 2.32
CA THR A 96 3.54 31.41 1.52
C THR A 96 2.71 30.13 1.48
N GLY A 97 1.78 29.94 2.43
CA GLY A 97 1.05 28.68 2.62
C GLY A 97 1.91 27.55 3.21
N LEU A 98 3.17 27.84 3.63
CA LEU A 98 4.07 26.84 4.18
C LEU A 98 3.70 26.50 5.63
N VAL A 99 3.90 25.23 5.99
CA VAL A 99 3.53 24.65 7.28
C VAL A 99 4.77 24.31 8.11
N GLN A 100 4.69 24.58 9.42
CA GLN A 100 5.71 24.22 10.40
C GLN A 100 5.07 23.47 11.58
N PHE A 101 5.75 22.43 12.05
CA PHE A 101 5.32 21.59 13.17
C PHE A 101 6.27 21.82 14.35
N LEU A 102 5.69 22.10 15.54
CA LEU A 102 6.43 22.32 16.76
C LEU A 102 5.87 21.43 17.89
N SER A 103 6.75 20.89 18.72
CA SER A 103 6.39 20.23 19.96
C SER A 103 7.17 20.83 21.11
N LYS A 104 6.49 21.22 22.19
CA LYS A 104 7.09 21.91 23.35
C LYS A 104 7.99 23.09 22.95
N GLY A 105 7.55 23.86 21.94
CA GLY A 105 8.28 25.01 21.40
C GLY A 105 9.48 24.70 20.51
N LYS A 106 9.86 23.43 20.34
CA LYS A 106 10.95 23.00 19.46
C LYS A 106 10.43 22.72 18.05
N ASN A 107 11.18 23.11 17.02
CA ASN A 107 10.89 22.77 15.63
C ASN A 107 11.09 21.27 15.40
N MET A 108 10.05 20.58 14.94
CA MET A 108 10.09 19.18 14.57
C MET A 108 10.33 19.04 13.07
N LEU A 109 9.52 19.70 12.25
CA LEU A 109 9.62 19.70 10.80
C LEU A 109 9.11 21.03 10.25
N LYS A 110 9.70 21.50 9.14
CA LYS A 110 9.26 22.71 8.45
C LYS A 110 9.28 22.51 6.95
N GLU A 111 8.20 22.87 6.29
CA GLU A 111 8.19 22.98 4.82
C GLU A 111 9.10 24.12 4.33
N LYS A 112 9.78 23.90 3.22
CA LYS A 112 10.64 24.89 2.54
C LYS A 112 9.98 25.42 1.28
N SER A 113 9.38 24.53 0.48
CA SER A 113 8.69 24.87 -0.74
C SER A 113 7.75 23.74 -1.17
N TYR A 114 6.80 24.07 -2.05
CA TYR A 114 5.96 23.10 -2.74
C TYR A 114 5.67 23.57 -4.17
N GLY A 115 5.22 22.66 -5.04
CA GLY A 115 4.91 22.99 -6.42
C GLY A 115 3.99 21.99 -7.09
N PHE A 116 3.31 22.49 -8.13
CA PHE A 116 2.43 21.75 -9.00
C PHE A 116 2.84 22.02 -10.45
N GLN A 117 3.15 20.98 -11.21
CA GLN A 117 3.39 21.05 -12.64
C GLN A 117 2.28 20.26 -13.33
N GLU A 118 1.40 20.96 -14.04
CA GLU A 118 0.25 20.35 -14.69
C GLU A 118 0.69 19.37 -15.79
N ARG A 119 0.04 18.21 -15.83
CA ARG A 119 0.15 17.26 -16.95
C ARG A 119 -0.79 17.68 -18.05
N THR A 120 -0.23 17.92 -19.24
CA THR A 120 -0.96 18.46 -20.38
C THR A 120 -1.44 17.39 -21.36
N GLU A 121 -0.95 16.14 -21.21
CA GLU A 121 -1.19 15.03 -22.13
C GLU A 121 -1.51 13.73 -21.39
N GLY A 122 -1.99 12.73 -22.12
CA GLY A 122 -2.32 11.41 -21.63
C GLY A 122 -3.61 11.34 -20.81
N PRO A 123 -3.96 10.16 -20.29
CA PRO A 123 -5.18 9.94 -19.51
C PRO A 123 -5.21 10.75 -18.20
N ASP A 124 -4.03 11.02 -17.62
CA ASP A 124 -3.89 11.83 -16.40
C ASP A 124 -3.82 13.35 -16.68
N LYS A 125 -4.21 13.80 -17.86
CA LYS A 125 -4.27 15.23 -18.21
C LYS A 125 -5.09 16.00 -17.19
N GLY A 126 -4.55 17.14 -16.74
CA GLY A 126 -5.16 18.01 -15.73
C GLY A 126 -4.86 17.60 -14.29
N SER A 127 -4.17 16.49 -14.05
CA SER A 127 -3.47 16.21 -12.80
C SER A 127 -2.10 16.88 -12.77
N TYR A 128 -1.30 16.66 -11.76
CA TYR A 128 -0.04 17.36 -11.57
C TYR A 128 1.11 16.40 -11.22
N ARG A 129 2.30 16.69 -11.70
CA ARG A 129 3.52 16.33 -10.99
C ARG A 129 3.59 17.21 -9.74
N THR A 130 3.57 16.59 -8.57
CA THR A 130 3.58 17.32 -7.29
C THR A 130 4.96 17.24 -6.64
N THR A 131 5.35 18.31 -5.97
CA THR A 131 6.65 18.38 -5.29
C THR A 131 6.49 19.07 -3.94
N ILE A 132 7.14 18.54 -2.91
CA ILE A 132 7.27 19.19 -1.62
C ILE A 132 8.68 19.02 -1.07
N VAL A 133 9.20 20.08 -0.46
CA VAL A 133 10.54 20.12 0.12
C VAL A 133 10.45 20.53 1.58
N TYR A 134 11.17 19.81 2.44
CA TYR A 134 11.28 20.09 3.86
C TYR A 134 12.71 20.49 4.25
N THR A 135 12.82 21.27 5.32
CA THR A 135 14.10 21.59 5.98
C THR A 135 14.29 20.67 7.17
N LEU A 136 15.40 19.95 7.19
CA LEU A 136 15.85 19.14 8.32
C LEU A 136 17.04 19.82 9.02
N ASP A 137 17.26 19.51 10.30
CA ASP A 137 18.49 19.91 10.98
C ASP A 137 19.68 19.17 10.37
N LYS A 138 20.88 19.78 10.44
CA LYS A 138 22.09 19.26 9.77
C LYS A 138 22.41 17.81 10.16
N ASP A 139 22.27 17.49 11.44
CA ASP A 139 22.67 16.19 12.00
C ASP A 139 21.44 15.36 12.45
N GLU A 140 20.32 15.48 11.71
CA GLU A 140 19.07 14.77 11.99
C GLU A 140 18.98 13.51 11.15
N PRO A 141 19.24 12.29 11.68
CA PRO A 141 19.00 11.05 10.97
C PRO A 141 17.51 10.85 10.67
N ILE A 142 17.23 10.33 9.48
CA ILE A 142 15.90 9.90 9.07
C ILE A 142 15.94 8.47 8.55
N TYR A 143 14.85 7.74 8.75
CA TYR A 143 14.71 6.32 8.43
C TYR A 143 13.39 6.09 7.68
N GLY A 144 13.28 4.99 6.94
CA GLY A 144 12.05 4.63 6.25
C GLY A 144 12.25 4.39 4.76
N LEU A 145 11.24 4.76 3.96
CA LEU A 145 11.05 4.48 2.53
C LEU A 145 10.75 3.02 2.20
N GLY A 146 10.59 2.15 3.18
CA GLY A 146 10.29 0.73 2.97
C GLY A 146 11.51 -0.19 3.06
N ALA A 147 11.42 -1.35 2.44
CA ALA A 147 12.48 -2.35 2.38
C ALA A 147 13.30 -2.15 1.09
N ILE A 148 14.46 -1.52 1.23
CA ILE A 148 15.38 -1.19 0.13
C ILE A 148 16.72 -1.84 0.43
N GLN A 149 17.21 -2.68 -0.51
CA GLN A 149 18.44 -3.45 -0.35
C GLN A 149 19.67 -2.67 -0.83
N ASP A 150 19.93 -1.52 -0.19
CA ASP A 150 21.06 -0.66 -0.51
C ASP A 150 22.11 -0.55 0.63
N GLY A 151 21.95 -1.38 1.68
CA GLY A 151 22.84 -1.39 2.85
C GLY A 151 22.78 -0.13 3.72
N LYS A 152 21.81 0.76 3.49
CA LYS A 152 21.70 2.04 4.20
C LYS A 152 20.42 2.10 5.04
N LEU A 153 20.59 2.25 6.34
CA LEU A 153 19.47 2.50 7.26
C LEU A 153 19.10 3.99 7.32
N ASN A 154 20.10 4.87 7.43
CA ASN A 154 19.87 6.31 7.45
C ASN A 154 19.73 6.86 6.05
N ARG A 155 18.59 7.51 5.76
CA ARG A 155 18.22 8.06 4.44
C ARG A 155 18.71 9.48 4.20
N ARG A 156 19.56 10.05 5.08
CA ARG A 156 20.17 11.35 4.81
C ARG A 156 21.16 11.28 3.65
N ASN A 157 21.17 12.35 2.86
CA ASN A 157 22.01 12.48 1.67
C ASN A 157 21.88 11.28 0.72
N SER A 158 20.63 10.83 0.51
CA SER A 158 20.29 9.75 -0.41
C SER A 158 19.35 10.22 -1.50
N GLU A 159 19.37 9.51 -2.62
CA GLU A 159 18.53 9.75 -3.77
C GLU A 159 17.93 8.43 -4.25
N HIS A 160 16.59 8.39 -4.32
CA HIS A 160 15.82 7.31 -4.88
C HIS A 160 14.89 7.90 -5.92
N LYS A 161 15.10 7.58 -7.20
CA LYS A 161 14.31 8.10 -8.31
C LYS A 161 13.29 7.08 -8.78
N MET A 162 12.13 7.58 -9.18
CA MET A 162 11.05 6.78 -9.76
C MET A 162 10.77 5.52 -8.93
N MET A 163 10.68 5.71 -7.61
CA MET A 163 10.41 4.62 -6.66
C MET A 163 9.15 3.86 -7.05
N GLU A 164 9.33 2.58 -7.32
CA GLU A 164 8.32 1.68 -7.84
C GLU A 164 8.48 0.31 -7.21
N GLN A 165 7.37 -0.34 -6.86
CA GLN A 165 7.37 -1.69 -6.33
C GLN A 165 7.98 -2.67 -7.34
N ASN A 166 8.89 -3.53 -6.88
CA ASN A 166 9.45 -4.60 -7.69
C ASN A 166 9.95 -5.76 -6.81
N ASN A 167 10.36 -6.86 -7.43
CA ASN A 167 11.01 -7.97 -6.74
C ASN A 167 12.29 -7.46 -6.05
N THR A 168 12.44 -7.61 -4.76
CA THR A 168 13.55 -7.17 -3.91
C THR A 168 13.52 -5.72 -3.41
N GLN A 169 12.55 -4.91 -3.81
CA GLN A 169 12.42 -3.52 -3.31
C GLN A 169 10.95 -3.17 -3.08
N ASP A 170 10.63 -2.81 -1.84
CA ASP A 170 9.33 -2.29 -1.46
C ASP A 170 9.45 -0.84 -1.05
N TYR A 171 8.83 0.05 -1.79
CA TYR A 171 8.80 1.45 -1.45
C TYR A 171 7.54 1.81 -0.68
N GLN A 172 7.73 2.44 0.48
CA GLN A 172 6.67 2.99 1.29
C GLN A 172 6.98 4.46 1.58
N TYR A 173 6.05 5.35 1.28
CA TYR A 173 6.29 6.79 1.42
C TYR A 173 6.13 7.25 2.87
N VAL A 174 6.83 6.55 3.76
CA VAL A 174 6.88 6.81 5.20
C VAL A 174 8.32 7.13 5.60
N ILE A 175 8.50 8.24 6.28
CA ILE A 175 9.78 8.66 6.88
C ILE A 175 9.56 8.88 8.37
N GLN A 176 10.52 8.47 9.17
CA GLN A 176 10.60 8.84 10.60
C GLN A 176 11.95 9.45 10.93
N SER A 177 11.94 10.42 11.83
CA SER A 177 13.13 11.11 12.32
C SER A 177 13.52 10.63 13.72
N ILE A 178 14.83 10.66 14.00
CA ILE A 178 15.37 10.46 15.35
C ILE A 178 14.75 11.42 16.39
N LYS A 179 14.20 12.55 15.99
CA LYS A 179 13.48 13.49 16.85
C LYS A 179 12.11 12.97 17.32
N GLY A 180 11.66 11.79 16.84
CA GLY A 180 10.38 11.20 17.21
C GLY A 180 9.19 11.81 16.47
N TRP A 181 9.37 12.25 15.23
CA TRP A 181 8.27 12.55 14.31
C TRP A 181 8.29 11.60 13.12
N GLY A 182 7.12 11.37 12.54
CA GLY A 182 6.93 10.65 11.29
C GLY A 182 6.16 11.46 10.27
N LEU A 183 6.34 11.10 9.02
CA LEU A 183 5.62 11.65 7.88
C LEU A 183 5.20 10.50 6.99
N PHE A 184 3.91 10.43 6.65
CA PHE A 184 3.38 9.60 5.59
C PHE A 184 2.90 10.50 4.46
N TRP A 185 3.44 10.28 3.25
CA TRP A 185 3.02 10.97 2.04
C TRP A 185 2.02 10.12 1.26
N ASP A 186 0.77 10.57 1.22
CA ASP A 186 -0.36 9.82 0.67
C ASP A 186 -0.48 10.02 -0.84
N ASN A 187 0.38 9.30 -1.55
CA ASN A 187 0.41 9.23 -3.01
C ASN A 187 0.82 7.82 -3.44
N TYR A 188 0.34 7.34 -4.58
CA TYR A 188 0.51 5.95 -5.02
C TYR A 188 1.24 5.82 -6.36
N SER A 189 1.52 6.94 -7.02
CA SER A 189 2.31 6.96 -8.25
C SER A 189 3.79 6.77 -7.96
N ARG A 190 4.57 6.51 -9.00
CA ARG A 190 6.04 6.58 -8.88
C ARG A 190 6.46 7.95 -8.36
N ALA A 191 7.48 7.98 -7.56
CA ALA A 191 7.96 9.21 -6.95
C ALA A 191 9.48 9.23 -6.80
N ASP A 192 10.03 10.44 -6.75
CA ASP A 192 11.42 10.66 -6.34
C ASP A 192 11.47 11.04 -4.86
N PHE A 193 12.43 10.47 -4.14
CA PHE A 193 12.89 10.95 -2.86
C PHE A 193 14.33 11.42 -2.98
N ILE A 194 14.61 12.64 -2.57
CA ILE A 194 15.96 13.22 -2.62
C ILE A 194 16.20 14.00 -1.33
N ASP A 195 17.23 13.64 -0.58
CA ASP A 195 17.73 14.45 0.54
C ASP A 195 19.15 14.93 0.24
N ASN A 196 19.33 16.24 0.19
CA ASN A 196 20.61 16.90 -0.08
C ASN A 196 20.68 18.28 0.61
N ALA A 197 21.64 19.10 0.24
CA ALA A 197 21.82 20.45 0.79
C ALA A 197 20.62 21.39 0.56
N GLU A 198 19.76 21.09 -0.43
CA GLU A 198 18.56 21.87 -0.69
C GLU A 198 17.39 21.48 0.21
N GLY A 199 17.43 20.32 0.82
CA GLY A 199 16.41 19.79 1.73
C GLY A 199 15.95 18.38 1.37
N MET A 200 15.03 17.85 2.17
CA MET A 200 14.36 16.58 1.92
C MET A 200 13.16 16.80 0.99
N LYS A 201 13.19 16.19 -0.18
CA LYS A 201 12.19 16.37 -1.25
C LYS A 201 11.46 15.07 -1.56
N PHE A 202 10.14 15.15 -1.69
CA PHE A 202 9.30 14.18 -2.39
C PHE A 202 8.74 14.81 -3.67
N SER A 203 8.73 14.05 -4.77
CA SER A 203 8.13 14.48 -6.04
C SER A 203 7.40 13.31 -6.69
N ALA A 204 6.05 13.33 -6.70
CA ALA A 204 5.23 12.31 -7.33
C ALA A 204 5.02 12.58 -8.80
N GLU A 205 4.95 11.51 -9.59
CA GLU A 205 4.69 11.61 -11.04
C GLU A 205 3.28 12.10 -11.33
N VAL A 206 2.28 11.65 -10.54
CA VAL A 206 0.87 12.00 -10.68
C VAL A 206 0.23 12.23 -9.32
N GLY A 207 -0.51 13.34 -9.20
CA GLY A 207 -1.36 13.62 -8.03
C GLY A 207 -2.29 14.80 -8.31
N ASP A 208 -3.42 14.85 -7.62
CA ASP A 208 -4.36 15.97 -7.66
C ASP A 208 -4.09 16.99 -6.54
N ALA A 209 -3.29 16.56 -5.56
CA ALA A 209 -2.88 17.34 -4.40
C ALA A 209 -1.51 16.86 -3.89
N ILE A 210 -0.91 17.67 -3.03
CA ILE A 210 0.09 17.25 -2.08
C ILE A 210 -0.65 16.91 -0.80
N ASP A 211 -0.64 15.64 -0.42
CA ASP A 211 -1.36 15.11 0.73
C ASP A 211 -0.38 14.34 1.63
N TYR A 212 -0.24 14.77 2.87
CA TYR A 212 0.62 14.08 3.79
C TYR A 212 0.13 14.19 5.23
N TYR A 213 0.56 13.23 6.04
CA TYR A 213 0.25 13.16 7.47
C TYR A 213 1.54 13.30 8.27
N PHE A 214 1.55 14.30 9.16
CA PHE A 214 2.58 14.44 10.17
C PHE A 214 2.15 13.72 11.44
N MET A 215 3.04 12.95 12.04
CA MET A 215 2.80 12.14 13.25
C MET A 215 3.84 12.49 14.31
N LEU A 216 3.40 12.88 15.50
CA LEU A 216 4.28 13.10 16.65
C LEU A 216 4.28 11.84 17.52
N GLY A 217 5.39 11.08 17.50
CA GLY A 217 5.55 9.86 18.30
C GLY A 217 6.46 10.02 19.52
N ALA A 218 7.24 11.09 19.57
CA ALA A 218 8.30 11.36 20.56
C ALA A 218 9.47 10.34 20.55
N THR A 219 9.25 9.13 20.08
CA THR A 219 10.23 8.05 19.86
C THR A 219 9.92 7.33 18.56
N GLY A 220 10.83 6.46 18.08
CA GLY A 220 10.57 5.60 16.92
C GLY A 220 9.36 4.69 17.12
N ASP A 221 9.26 4.04 18.29
CA ASP A 221 8.10 3.20 18.64
C ASP A 221 6.80 4.02 18.68
N GLY A 222 6.88 5.25 19.20
CA GLY A 222 5.73 6.15 19.20
C GLY A 222 5.31 6.55 17.79
N VAL A 223 6.22 6.75 16.85
CA VAL A 223 5.89 7.01 15.44
C VAL A 223 5.22 5.81 14.81
N ASN A 224 5.72 4.59 15.06
CA ASN A 224 5.09 3.36 14.59
C ASN A 224 3.67 3.18 15.17
N ALA A 225 3.47 3.52 16.45
CA ALA A 225 2.15 3.49 17.06
C ALA A 225 1.18 4.50 16.40
N GLN A 226 1.65 5.71 16.08
CA GLN A 226 0.85 6.71 15.35
C GLN A 226 0.56 6.26 13.92
N MET A 227 1.52 5.64 13.22
CA MET A 227 1.29 5.09 11.88
C MET A 227 0.23 3.97 11.92
N ARG A 228 0.27 3.09 12.93
CA ARG A 228 -0.76 2.07 13.14
C ARG A 228 -2.13 2.70 13.43
N THR A 229 -2.18 3.72 14.27
CA THR A 229 -3.42 4.48 14.53
C THR A 229 -3.98 5.08 13.25
N LEU A 230 -3.12 5.64 12.38
CA LEU A 230 -3.51 6.26 11.13
C LEU A 230 -4.03 5.25 10.10
N SER A 231 -3.37 4.08 9.99
CA SER A 231 -3.55 3.13 8.88
C SER A 231 -4.25 1.82 9.27
N GLY A 232 -4.59 1.64 10.53
CA GLY A 232 -5.30 0.47 11.04
C GLY A 232 -4.42 -0.52 11.82
N ASP A 233 -5.07 -1.27 12.68
CA ASP A 233 -4.44 -2.24 13.58
C ASP A 233 -3.95 -3.49 12.83
N VAL A 234 -2.88 -4.10 13.35
CA VAL A 234 -2.38 -5.39 12.89
C VAL A 234 -3.23 -6.50 13.53
N PRO A 235 -3.83 -7.42 12.76
CA PRO A 235 -4.53 -8.56 13.33
C PRO A 235 -3.54 -9.54 13.98
N MET A 236 -4.01 -10.29 14.97
CA MET A 236 -3.21 -11.35 15.58
C MET A 236 -3.01 -12.50 14.60
N PHE A 237 -1.76 -12.85 14.32
CA PHE A 237 -1.42 -14.02 13.51
C PHE A 237 -1.66 -15.35 14.23
N PRO A 238 -1.86 -16.46 13.51
CA PRO A 238 -1.80 -17.79 14.10
C PRO A 238 -0.42 -18.04 14.75
N LEU A 239 -0.38 -18.74 15.88
CA LEU A 239 0.89 -18.93 16.60
C LEU A 239 1.93 -19.71 15.79
N TRP A 240 1.50 -20.69 15.00
CA TRP A 240 2.36 -21.52 14.17
C TRP A 240 3.11 -20.73 13.08
N THR A 241 2.64 -19.54 12.70
CA THR A 241 3.33 -18.70 11.71
C THR A 241 4.66 -18.12 12.20
N PHE A 242 4.91 -18.16 13.51
CA PHE A 242 6.19 -17.76 14.13
C PHE A 242 7.17 -18.93 14.29
N GLY A 243 6.81 -20.13 13.83
CA GLY A 243 7.64 -21.30 13.85
C GLY A 243 8.50 -21.48 12.60
N TYR A 244 8.96 -22.72 12.37
CA TYR A 244 9.79 -23.06 11.22
C TYR A 244 8.93 -23.47 10.02
N TRP A 245 9.24 -22.86 8.88
CA TRP A 245 8.62 -23.13 7.59
C TRP A 245 9.65 -23.72 6.63
N GLN A 246 9.34 -24.90 6.09
CA GLN A 246 10.16 -25.51 5.06
C GLN A 246 9.65 -25.12 3.70
N CYS A 247 10.50 -24.51 2.90
CA CYS A 247 10.23 -24.15 1.51
C CYS A 247 11.28 -24.77 0.55
N LYS A 248 10.85 -25.01 -0.64
CA LYS A 248 11.66 -25.32 -1.82
C LYS A 248 11.02 -24.57 -2.98
N GLU A 249 11.78 -24.18 -4.02
CA GLU A 249 11.22 -23.51 -5.20
C GLU A 249 9.89 -24.13 -5.61
N ARG A 250 9.84 -25.47 -5.68
CA ARG A 250 8.59 -26.25 -5.68
C ARG A 250 8.85 -27.71 -5.42
N TYR A 251 7.91 -28.36 -4.80
CA TYR A 251 7.77 -29.80 -4.79
C TYR A 251 7.04 -30.20 -6.07
N LYS A 252 7.51 -31.24 -6.78
CA LYS A 252 6.97 -31.63 -8.08
C LYS A 252 5.79 -32.59 -7.97
N THR A 253 5.65 -33.22 -6.83
CA THR A 253 4.57 -34.18 -6.53
C THR A 253 4.15 -34.04 -5.06
N PRO A 254 2.91 -34.42 -4.70
CA PRO A 254 2.47 -34.53 -3.31
C PRO A 254 3.38 -35.40 -2.45
N GLU A 255 3.85 -36.51 -3.00
CA GLU A 255 4.74 -37.43 -2.26
C GLU A 255 6.07 -36.79 -1.88
N GLU A 256 6.70 -36.03 -2.83
CA GLU A 256 7.95 -35.32 -2.54
C GLU A 256 7.79 -34.34 -1.38
N LEU A 257 6.65 -33.62 -1.30
CA LEU A 257 6.33 -32.73 -0.18
C LEU A 257 6.12 -33.51 1.12
N LEU A 258 5.33 -34.58 1.07
CA LEU A 258 5.01 -35.41 2.23
C LEU A 258 6.20 -36.15 2.80
N GLU A 259 7.15 -36.59 1.96
CA GLU A 259 8.42 -37.16 2.40
C GLU A 259 9.19 -36.20 3.31
N VAL A 260 9.21 -34.91 2.98
CA VAL A 260 9.88 -33.88 3.80
C VAL A 260 9.17 -33.74 5.15
N VAL A 261 7.84 -33.67 5.18
CA VAL A 261 7.06 -33.59 6.43
C VAL A 261 7.31 -34.79 7.31
N ARG A 262 7.24 -36.02 6.73
CA ARG A 262 7.48 -37.28 7.44
C ARG A 262 8.90 -37.34 7.97
N TRP A 263 9.89 -36.91 7.19
CA TRP A 263 11.30 -36.89 7.60
C TRP A 263 11.49 -36.02 8.87
N HIS A 264 10.91 -34.84 8.91
CA HIS A 264 10.98 -33.97 10.09
C HIS A 264 10.39 -34.67 11.32
N ARG A 265 9.24 -35.34 11.19
CA ARG A 265 8.59 -36.04 12.29
C ARG A 265 9.41 -37.27 12.77
N GLN A 266 9.92 -38.08 11.84
CA GLN A 266 10.75 -39.26 12.14
C GLN A 266 12.05 -38.89 12.84
N ASN A 267 12.67 -37.78 12.44
CA ASN A 267 13.92 -37.30 13.02
C ASN A 267 13.73 -36.34 14.20
N LYS A 268 12.48 -36.08 14.61
CA LYS A 268 12.14 -35.17 15.73
C LYS A 268 12.69 -33.77 15.52
N VAL A 269 12.76 -33.31 14.27
CA VAL A 269 13.09 -31.93 13.90
C VAL A 269 11.81 -31.13 13.89
N PRO A 270 11.73 -29.97 14.59
CA PRO A 270 10.55 -29.12 14.55
C PRO A 270 10.19 -28.68 13.14
N LEU A 271 8.90 -28.67 12.84
CA LEU A 271 8.33 -28.15 11.61
C LEU A 271 6.92 -27.66 11.91
N ASP A 272 6.64 -26.41 11.66
CA ASP A 272 5.32 -25.80 11.87
C ASP A 272 4.54 -25.72 10.56
N GLY A 273 5.20 -25.43 9.46
CA GLY A 273 4.59 -25.36 8.15
C GLY A 273 5.49 -25.79 6.99
N ILE A 274 4.86 -26.13 5.89
CA ILE A 274 5.51 -26.42 4.61
C ILE A 274 4.84 -25.60 3.51
N ILE A 275 5.61 -25.21 2.51
CA ILE A 275 5.12 -24.35 1.45
C ILE A 275 5.12 -25.12 0.14
N GLN A 276 3.95 -25.21 -0.52
CA GLN A 276 3.83 -25.61 -1.92
C GLN A 276 3.90 -24.39 -2.80
N ASP A 277 4.95 -24.30 -3.58
CA ASP A 277 5.13 -23.23 -4.55
C ASP A 277 4.46 -23.59 -5.89
N TRP A 278 4.73 -22.84 -6.96
CA TRP A 278 4.06 -22.83 -8.25
C TRP A 278 3.96 -24.17 -8.99
N GLN A 279 3.22 -24.23 -10.11
CA GLN A 279 2.96 -25.36 -11.01
C GLN A 279 2.21 -26.58 -10.44
N TYR A 280 1.62 -26.51 -9.27
CA TYR A 280 0.64 -27.52 -8.84
C TYR A 280 -0.63 -27.51 -9.73
N TRP A 281 -0.85 -26.41 -10.47
CA TRP A 281 -1.90 -26.25 -11.48
C TRP A 281 -1.55 -26.84 -12.87
N GLY A 282 -0.29 -27.23 -13.13
CA GLY A 282 0.16 -27.77 -14.41
C GLY A 282 1.06 -26.82 -15.20
N ASN A 283 0.71 -26.52 -16.44
CA ASN A 283 1.54 -25.71 -17.35
C ASN A 283 1.27 -24.20 -17.22
N ASN A 284 2.01 -23.38 -17.98
CA ASN A 284 1.92 -21.93 -17.92
C ASN A 284 0.62 -21.36 -18.52
N TYR A 285 -0.10 -22.08 -19.39
CA TYR A 285 -1.43 -21.68 -19.86
C TYR A 285 -2.48 -21.76 -18.74
N LEU A 286 -2.23 -22.62 -17.72
CA LEU A 286 -3.02 -22.76 -16.51
C LEU A 286 -2.44 -21.98 -15.32
N TRP A 287 -1.52 -21.05 -15.57
CA TRP A 287 -0.85 -20.27 -14.53
C TRP A 287 -1.83 -19.71 -13.51
N ASN A 288 -1.60 -20.02 -12.23
CA ASN A 288 -2.46 -19.60 -11.12
C ASN A 288 -3.94 -20.03 -11.26
N ALA A 289 -4.20 -21.24 -11.74
CA ALA A 289 -5.57 -21.76 -11.84
C ALA A 289 -6.27 -21.95 -10.48
N MET A 290 -5.52 -21.85 -9.37
CA MET A 290 -6.03 -22.02 -7.99
C MET A 290 -6.71 -23.37 -7.76
N ASP A 291 -6.16 -24.42 -8.37
CA ASP A 291 -6.60 -25.81 -8.22
C ASP A 291 -5.45 -26.77 -8.55
N PHE A 292 -5.52 -28.00 -8.05
CA PHE A 292 -4.58 -29.09 -8.33
C PHE A 292 -4.87 -29.74 -9.68
N LEU A 293 -4.52 -29.05 -10.78
CA LEU A 293 -4.81 -29.52 -12.14
C LEU A 293 -3.65 -30.27 -12.81
N SER A 294 -2.46 -30.26 -12.21
CA SER A 294 -1.33 -31.06 -12.69
C SER A 294 -1.62 -32.56 -12.55
N GLU A 295 -1.30 -33.34 -13.57
CA GLU A 295 -1.38 -34.80 -13.49
C GLU A 295 -0.57 -35.40 -12.33
N ALA A 296 0.49 -34.71 -11.92
CA ALA A 296 1.30 -35.08 -10.75
C ALA A 296 0.61 -34.79 -9.42
N TYR A 297 -0.44 -33.97 -9.40
CA TYR A 297 -1.14 -33.49 -8.19
C TYR A 297 -2.57 -34.01 -8.06
N VAL A 298 -2.92 -35.11 -8.71
CA VAL A 298 -4.27 -35.72 -8.62
C VAL A 298 -4.72 -36.00 -7.19
N ASN A 299 -3.80 -36.17 -6.27
CA ASN A 299 -4.04 -36.39 -4.84
C ASN A 299 -3.74 -35.12 -4.01
N GLY A 300 -3.82 -33.93 -4.60
CA GLY A 300 -3.54 -32.67 -3.91
C GLY A 300 -4.33 -32.47 -2.62
N PRO A 301 -5.68 -32.63 -2.61
CA PRO A 301 -6.47 -32.52 -1.40
C PRO A 301 -6.07 -33.52 -0.31
N GLN A 302 -5.76 -34.76 -0.66
CA GLN A 302 -5.29 -35.78 0.29
C GLN A 302 -3.91 -35.43 0.87
N MET A 303 -3.05 -34.77 0.09
CA MET A 303 -1.77 -34.22 0.58
C MET A 303 -2.02 -33.21 1.69
N VAL A 304 -2.95 -32.28 1.53
CA VAL A 304 -3.31 -31.28 2.56
C VAL A 304 -3.73 -31.99 3.86
N GLU A 305 -4.66 -32.96 3.75
CA GLU A 305 -5.09 -33.75 4.92
C GLU A 305 -3.92 -34.47 5.62
N GLU A 306 -2.97 -34.99 4.84
CA GLU A 306 -1.83 -35.69 5.43
C GLU A 306 -0.84 -34.74 6.10
N VAL A 307 -0.63 -33.55 5.56
CA VAL A 307 0.15 -32.49 6.22
C VAL A 307 -0.47 -32.19 7.59
N HIS A 308 -1.78 -32.00 7.66
CA HIS A 308 -2.50 -31.75 8.93
C HIS A 308 -2.41 -32.94 9.88
N ARG A 309 -2.57 -34.19 9.41
CA ARG A 309 -2.40 -35.38 10.25
C ARG A 309 -0.99 -35.48 10.84
N ASN A 310 0.00 -34.92 10.19
CA ASN A 310 1.36 -34.81 10.71
C ASN A 310 1.56 -33.57 11.59
N ASN A 311 0.49 -32.90 12.01
CA ASN A 311 0.53 -31.70 12.84
C ASN A 311 1.43 -30.60 12.27
N ALA A 312 1.30 -30.36 10.96
CA ALA A 312 1.94 -29.26 10.23
C ALA A 312 0.88 -28.49 9.45
N HIS A 313 1.23 -27.29 9.00
CA HIS A 313 0.36 -26.40 8.21
C HIS A 313 0.87 -26.29 6.78
N LEU A 314 -0.05 -26.05 5.83
CA LEU A 314 0.28 -25.87 4.43
C LEU A 314 0.00 -24.44 3.99
N MET A 315 1.05 -23.78 3.50
CA MET A 315 0.94 -22.54 2.72
C MET A 315 1.08 -22.90 1.23
N ILE A 316 0.29 -22.26 0.37
CA ILE A 316 0.36 -22.47 -1.08
C ILE A 316 0.57 -21.15 -1.81
N SER A 317 1.35 -21.19 -2.91
CA SER A 317 1.56 -19.98 -3.71
C SER A 317 0.35 -19.66 -4.56
N ILE A 318 0.01 -18.37 -4.61
CA ILE A 318 -0.98 -17.76 -5.48
C ILE A 318 -0.39 -16.48 -6.06
N TRP A 319 -0.81 -16.12 -7.28
CA TRP A 319 -0.16 -15.06 -8.03
C TRP A 319 -1.12 -13.93 -8.38
N ALA A 320 -0.57 -12.77 -8.74
CA ALA A 320 -1.36 -11.63 -9.22
C ALA A 320 -1.63 -11.69 -10.74
N SER A 321 -1.33 -12.81 -11.38
CA SER A 321 -1.49 -13.01 -12.82
C SER A 321 -2.13 -14.36 -13.13
N PHE A 322 -2.75 -14.46 -14.31
CA PHE A 322 -3.49 -15.65 -14.72
C PHE A 322 -3.10 -16.09 -16.13
N GLY A 323 -3.02 -17.41 -16.34
CA GLY A 323 -2.83 -18.02 -17.65
C GLY A 323 -4.13 -18.04 -18.47
N PRO A 324 -4.05 -18.01 -19.80
CA PRO A 324 -5.21 -17.83 -20.69
C PRO A 324 -6.20 -19.00 -20.71
N GLN A 325 -5.85 -20.15 -20.14
CA GLN A 325 -6.76 -21.29 -20.01
C GLN A 325 -7.43 -21.40 -18.64
N THR A 326 -7.18 -20.43 -17.74
CA THR A 326 -7.83 -20.42 -16.43
C THR A 326 -9.22 -19.80 -16.50
N HIS A 327 -10.11 -20.24 -15.61
CA HIS A 327 -11.46 -19.71 -15.51
C HIS A 327 -11.43 -18.22 -15.09
N ALA A 328 -10.53 -17.87 -14.17
CA ALA A 328 -10.34 -16.49 -13.73
C ALA A 328 -9.95 -15.57 -14.89
N PHE A 329 -9.01 -15.99 -15.76
CA PHE A 329 -8.62 -15.20 -16.92
C PHE A 329 -9.80 -14.88 -17.82
N SER A 330 -10.62 -15.88 -18.19
CA SER A 330 -11.78 -15.68 -19.05
C SER A 330 -12.77 -14.68 -18.46
N GLN A 331 -13.07 -14.79 -17.16
CA GLN A 331 -13.97 -13.88 -16.46
C GLN A 331 -13.43 -12.43 -16.38
N LEU A 332 -12.11 -12.28 -16.19
CA LEU A 332 -11.44 -10.98 -16.12
C LEU A 332 -11.34 -10.34 -17.50
N GLU A 333 -10.99 -11.12 -18.53
CA GLU A 333 -10.86 -10.64 -19.91
C GLU A 333 -12.19 -10.14 -20.46
N GLU A 334 -13.29 -10.87 -20.22
CA GLU A 334 -14.65 -10.45 -20.61
C GLU A 334 -15.02 -9.06 -20.09
N LYS A 335 -14.45 -8.68 -18.94
CA LYS A 335 -14.71 -7.39 -18.27
C LYS A 335 -13.63 -6.34 -18.52
N GLY A 336 -12.59 -6.66 -19.30
CA GLY A 336 -11.47 -5.76 -19.53
C GLY A 336 -10.63 -5.47 -18.27
N LEU A 337 -10.49 -6.45 -17.38
CA LEU A 337 -9.83 -6.34 -16.09
C LEU A 337 -8.47 -7.05 -16.05
N LEU A 338 -7.81 -7.16 -17.19
CA LEU A 338 -6.45 -7.67 -17.35
C LEU A 338 -5.56 -6.60 -17.97
N TYR A 339 -4.38 -6.41 -17.41
CA TYR A 339 -3.38 -5.50 -17.96
C TYR A 339 -2.69 -6.10 -19.19
N ASP A 340 -2.33 -5.25 -20.13
CA ASP A 340 -1.73 -5.63 -21.40
C ASP A 340 -0.22 -5.33 -21.42
N PHE A 341 0.50 -5.78 -20.39
CA PHE A 341 1.96 -5.71 -20.33
C PHE A 341 2.58 -7.07 -20.00
N GLN A 342 3.86 -7.22 -20.26
CA GLN A 342 4.59 -8.46 -19.99
C GLN A 342 4.78 -8.66 -18.49
N THR A 343 4.46 -9.87 -18.02
CA THR A 343 4.68 -10.32 -16.63
C THR A 343 5.25 -11.73 -16.62
N TRP A 344 5.60 -12.23 -15.45
CA TRP A 344 6.02 -13.61 -15.26
C TRP A 344 4.82 -14.57 -15.32
N PRO A 345 4.92 -15.75 -15.98
CA PRO A 345 6.02 -16.29 -16.78
C PRO A 345 5.93 -15.89 -18.26
N GLN A 346 5.61 -14.65 -18.53
CA GLN A 346 5.44 -14.15 -19.89
C GLN A 346 6.74 -14.25 -20.66
N SER A 347 6.60 -14.63 -21.85
CA SER A 347 7.68 -15.02 -22.69
C SER A 347 7.99 -13.97 -23.76
N GLY A 348 9.12 -13.62 -23.91
CA GLY A 348 9.84 -12.74 -24.81
C GLY A 348 11.33 -12.91 -24.57
N LEU A 349 11.70 -13.52 -23.46
CA LEU A 349 13.10 -13.68 -23.08
C LEU A 349 13.57 -15.11 -23.38
N SER A 350 14.74 -15.24 -24.02
CA SER A 350 15.30 -16.52 -24.49
C SER A 350 15.70 -17.50 -23.38
N HIS A 351 15.75 -17.06 -22.15
CA HIS A 351 16.27 -17.78 -20.99
C HIS A 351 15.33 -17.79 -19.78
N ILE A 352 14.03 -17.60 -20.01
CA ILE A 352 13.04 -17.64 -18.93
C ILE A 352 12.93 -19.07 -18.36
N TRP A 353 12.88 -19.14 -17.05
CA TRP A 353 12.45 -20.28 -16.29
C TRP A 353 10.98 -20.10 -15.88
N PRO A 354 10.13 -21.12 -15.96
CA PRO A 354 10.39 -22.49 -16.40
C PRO A 354 10.65 -22.60 -17.90
N PRO A 355 11.30 -23.71 -18.33
CA PRO A 355 11.56 -23.96 -19.75
C PRO A 355 10.28 -23.89 -20.56
N ARG A 356 10.37 -23.31 -21.73
CA ARG A 356 9.28 -22.87 -22.58
C ARG A 356 8.72 -23.92 -23.47
N MET A 357 7.96 -24.83 -22.93
CA MET A 357 7.15 -25.70 -23.77
C MET A 357 5.87 -25.01 -24.25
N ASP A 358 5.43 -23.98 -23.53
CA ASP A 358 4.18 -23.23 -23.70
C ASP A 358 4.40 -21.71 -23.89
N TYR A 359 5.30 -21.38 -24.80
CA TYR A 359 5.62 -20.00 -25.16
C TYR A 359 4.87 -19.54 -26.44
N PRO A 360 4.35 -18.32 -26.52
CA PRO A 360 4.15 -17.38 -25.43
C PRO A 360 3.07 -17.86 -24.47
N SER A 361 3.28 -17.70 -23.17
CA SER A 361 2.34 -18.19 -22.17
C SER A 361 1.00 -17.43 -22.18
N GLY A 362 0.98 -16.18 -22.59
CA GLY A 362 -0.21 -15.33 -22.59
C GLY A 362 -0.70 -14.93 -21.21
N VAL A 363 0.11 -15.15 -20.18
CA VAL A 363 -0.21 -14.76 -18.79
C VAL A 363 -0.37 -13.24 -18.68
N ARG A 364 -1.40 -12.79 -17.98
CA ARG A 364 -1.69 -11.36 -17.78
C ARG A 364 -2.03 -11.09 -16.33
N VAL A 365 -1.64 -9.90 -15.84
CA VAL A 365 -1.94 -9.41 -14.50
C VAL A 365 -3.38 -8.91 -14.43
N TYR A 366 -4.07 -9.21 -13.32
CA TYR A 366 -5.42 -8.71 -13.08
C TYR A 366 -5.42 -7.29 -12.48
N ASP A 367 -6.48 -6.54 -12.68
CA ASP A 367 -6.66 -5.21 -12.06
C ASP A 367 -7.11 -5.34 -10.60
N ALA A 368 -6.15 -5.51 -9.67
CA ALA A 368 -6.45 -5.58 -8.24
C ALA A 368 -7.10 -4.32 -7.66
N LEU A 369 -7.03 -3.18 -8.35
CA LEU A 369 -7.67 -1.94 -7.92
C LEU A 369 -9.18 -1.96 -8.15
N SER A 370 -9.65 -2.80 -9.09
CA SER A 370 -11.08 -3.03 -9.33
C SER A 370 -11.70 -3.93 -8.26
N PRO A 371 -12.76 -3.48 -7.56
CA PRO A 371 -13.51 -4.35 -6.65
C PRO A 371 -14.08 -5.61 -7.34
N VAL A 372 -14.47 -5.47 -8.59
CA VAL A 372 -15.00 -6.60 -9.40
C VAL A 372 -13.92 -7.64 -9.65
N ALA A 373 -12.71 -7.21 -9.98
CA ALA A 373 -11.60 -8.12 -10.23
C ALA A 373 -11.18 -8.86 -8.94
N ARG A 374 -11.17 -8.17 -7.80
CA ARG A 374 -10.91 -8.80 -6.48
C ARG A 374 -11.97 -9.85 -6.13
N GLU A 375 -13.23 -9.60 -6.47
CA GLU A 375 -14.31 -10.58 -6.25
C GLU A 375 -14.14 -11.81 -7.16
N ILE A 376 -13.81 -11.62 -8.45
CA ILE A 376 -13.51 -12.73 -9.37
C ILE A 376 -12.32 -13.54 -8.84
N TYR A 377 -11.26 -12.88 -8.38
CA TYR A 377 -10.13 -13.55 -7.77
C TYR A 377 -10.56 -14.43 -6.59
N TRP A 378 -11.35 -13.88 -5.67
CA TRP A 378 -11.86 -14.61 -4.52
C TRP A 378 -12.71 -15.83 -4.90
N GLN A 379 -13.62 -15.69 -5.84
CA GLN A 379 -14.49 -16.79 -6.27
C GLN A 379 -13.69 -17.98 -6.83
N ASN A 380 -12.58 -17.72 -7.50
CA ASN A 380 -11.69 -18.78 -7.99
C ASN A 380 -10.80 -19.35 -6.87
N LEU A 381 -10.38 -18.52 -5.91
CA LEU A 381 -9.56 -18.95 -4.77
C LEU A 381 -10.31 -19.92 -3.83
N LYS A 382 -11.65 -19.85 -3.80
CA LYS A 382 -12.46 -20.70 -2.92
C LYS A 382 -12.18 -22.20 -3.07
N THR A 383 -11.81 -22.68 -4.23
CA THR A 383 -11.41 -24.08 -4.43
C THR A 383 -10.29 -24.49 -3.49
N LEU A 384 -9.25 -23.67 -3.38
CA LEU A 384 -8.15 -23.93 -2.44
C LEU A 384 -8.56 -23.73 -0.97
N VAL A 385 -9.44 -22.78 -0.69
CA VAL A 385 -10.02 -22.60 0.66
C VAL A 385 -10.80 -23.84 1.09
N ASP A 386 -11.58 -24.42 0.19
CA ASP A 386 -12.37 -25.62 0.45
C ASP A 386 -11.49 -26.87 0.64
N TYR A 387 -10.25 -26.87 0.17
CA TYR A 387 -9.23 -27.89 0.50
C TYR A 387 -8.53 -27.66 1.84
N ASP A 388 -8.97 -26.67 2.63
CA ASP A 388 -8.46 -26.34 3.97
C ASP A 388 -7.00 -25.87 4.00
N ILE A 389 -6.57 -25.13 2.97
CA ILE A 389 -5.25 -24.48 2.95
C ILE A 389 -5.15 -23.47 4.11
N ASP A 390 -4.03 -23.47 4.84
CA ASP A 390 -3.85 -22.68 6.07
C ASP A 390 -3.38 -21.25 5.84
N ALA A 391 -2.57 -21.03 4.80
CA ALA A 391 -1.97 -19.72 4.52
C ALA A 391 -1.66 -19.53 3.03
N TRP A 392 -1.43 -18.29 2.65
CA TRP A 392 -1.29 -17.87 1.26
C TRP A 392 0.07 -17.23 1.02
N TRP A 393 0.82 -17.74 0.04
CA TRP A 393 2.00 -17.09 -0.49
C TRP A 393 1.58 -16.30 -1.73
N MET A 394 1.35 -14.99 -1.56
CA MET A 394 1.02 -14.10 -2.66
C MET A 394 2.29 -13.60 -3.33
N ASP A 395 2.73 -14.34 -4.34
CA ASP A 395 3.88 -13.97 -5.14
C ASP A 395 3.52 -12.96 -6.24
N SER A 396 4.53 -12.26 -6.75
CA SER A 396 4.39 -11.28 -7.84
C SER A 396 3.35 -10.18 -7.57
N THR A 397 3.24 -9.72 -6.33
CA THR A 397 2.33 -8.63 -5.97
C THR A 397 2.88 -7.23 -6.30
N ASP A 398 4.07 -7.12 -6.84
CA ASP A 398 4.67 -5.89 -7.39
C ASP A 398 4.23 -5.48 -8.82
N PRO A 399 3.52 -6.16 -9.64
CA PRO A 399 3.40 -7.48 -10.24
C PRO A 399 4.38 -7.67 -11.41
N ASP A 400 5.56 -8.17 -11.20
CA ASP A 400 6.57 -8.46 -12.24
C ASP A 400 6.36 -7.77 -13.59
N PHE A 401 6.75 -6.50 -13.69
CA PHE A 401 6.50 -5.68 -14.84
C PHE A 401 7.74 -5.61 -15.74
N PHE A 402 7.76 -6.44 -16.79
CA PHE A 402 8.91 -6.54 -17.67
C PHE A 402 8.86 -5.57 -18.86
N ASN A 403 10.02 -5.00 -19.20
CA ASN A 403 10.20 -4.11 -20.34
C ASN A 403 9.14 -3.00 -20.40
N PRO A 404 8.94 -2.22 -19.32
CA PRO A 404 7.89 -1.23 -19.27
C PRO A 404 8.11 -0.15 -20.32
N GLN A 405 7.08 0.09 -21.13
CA GLN A 405 7.00 1.26 -21.99
C GLN A 405 6.18 2.33 -21.25
N ASP A 406 6.43 3.61 -21.51
CA ASP A 406 5.71 4.68 -20.84
C ASP A 406 4.19 4.60 -21.04
N SER A 407 3.74 4.15 -22.21
CA SER A 407 2.32 3.91 -22.52
C SER A 407 1.66 2.82 -21.66
N HIS A 408 2.41 1.86 -21.13
CA HIS A 408 1.85 0.84 -20.24
C HIS A 408 1.36 1.44 -18.92
N TYR A 409 1.96 2.54 -18.47
CA TYR A 409 1.51 3.23 -17.27
C TYR A 409 0.18 3.96 -17.47
N ASP A 410 -0.24 4.18 -18.72
CA ASP A 410 -1.49 4.84 -19.05
C ASP A 410 -2.70 3.89 -19.11
N HIS A 411 -2.50 2.58 -18.91
CA HIS A 411 -3.61 1.62 -18.78
C HIS A 411 -4.58 2.03 -17.68
N SER A 412 -5.88 1.79 -17.93
CA SER A 412 -6.91 1.96 -16.92
C SER A 412 -6.66 1.02 -15.74
N ALA A 413 -6.79 1.52 -14.52
CA ALA A 413 -6.56 0.80 -13.28
C ALA A 413 -7.50 1.34 -12.20
N GLY A 414 -8.47 0.53 -11.77
CA GLY A 414 -9.51 0.97 -10.86
C GLY A 414 -10.31 2.14 -11.43
N ASP A 415 -10.29 3.26 -10.72
CA ASP A 415 -10.92 4.53 -11.12
C ASP A 415 -9.96 5.56 -11.74
N GLY A 416 -8.74 5.13 -12.08
CA GLY A 416 -7.69 5.98 -12.64
C GLY A 416 -6.78 5.25 -13.62
N THR A 417 -5.48 5.46 -13.51
CA THR A 417 -4.46 4.84 -14.35
C THR A 417 -3.49 4.01 -13.54
N TRP A 418 -2.81 3.06 -14.21
CA TRP A 418 -1.70 2.32 -13.63
C TRP A 418 -0.59 3.28 -13.14
N ARG A 419 -0.31 4.36 -13.86
CA ARG A 419 0.62 5.43 -13.48
C ARG A 419 0.28 6.04 -12.12
N ARG A 420 -1.01 6.24 -11.85
CA ARG A 420 -1.52 6.83 -10.60
C ARG A 420 -1.45 5.87 -9.42
N TYR A 421 -1.69 4.56 -9.64
CA TYR A 421 -1.94 3.60 -8.56
C TYR A 421 -0.92 2.45 -8.46
N ARG A 422 0.15 2.49 -9.26
CA ARG A 422 1.15 1.41 -9.36
C ARG A 422 1.59 0.87 -7.99
N ASN A 423 1.95 1.76 -7.06
CA ASN A 423 2.58 1.37 -5.81
C ASN A 423 1.59 0.86 -4.75
N VAL A 424 0.30 1.12 -4.89
CA VAL A 424 -0.72 0.61 -3.96
C VAL A 424 -1.31 -0.73 -4.39
N PHE A 425 -0.91 -1.25 -5.55
CA PHE A 425 -1.38 -2.53 -6.07
C PHE A 425 -1.25 -3.70 -5.07
N PRO A 426 -0.10 -3.91 -4.36
CA PRO A 426 0.02 -5.02 -3.40
C PRO A 426 -1.00 -4.90 -2.26
N LEU A 427 -1.21 -3.70 -1.72
CA LEU A 427 -2.22 -3.47 -0.69
C LEU A 427 -3.63 -3.80 -1.20
N ALA A 428 -3.97 -3.37 -2.42
CA ALA A 428 -5.27 -3.65 -3.02
C ALA A 428 -5.48 -5.17 -3.21
N SER A 429 -4.47 -5.86 -3.73
CA SER A 429 -4.48 -7.31 -3.97
C SER A 429 -4.67 -8.09 -2.67
N VAL A 430 -3.84 -7.83 -1.65
CA VAL A 430 -3.93 -8.49 -0.34
C VAL A 430 -5.26 -8.20 0.34
N SER A 431 -5.77 -6.96 0.25
CA SER A 431 -7.04 -6.58 0.87
C SER A 431 -8.22 -7.39 0.36
N GLY A 432 -8.25 -7.69 -0.94
CA GLY A 432 -9.30 -8.49 -1.56
C GLY A 432 -9.38 -9.89 -0.98
N ILE A 433 -8.23 -10.53 -0.80
CA ILE A 433 -8.14 -11.88 -0.24
C ILE A 433 -8.45 -11.88 1.26
N TYR A 434 -7.78 -11.03 2.03
CA TYR A 434 -7.99 -10.96 3.48
C TYR A 434 -9.44 -10.70 3.86
N ASN A 435 -10.07 -9.68 3.25
CA ASN A 435 -11.43 -9.30 3.59
C ASN A 435 -12.42 -10.43 3.29
N ASN A 436 -12.23 -11.15 2.19
CA ASN A 436 -13.11 -12.25 1.83
C ASN A 436 -12.87 -13.49 2.71
N LEU A 437 -11.63 -13.85 3.04
CA LEU A 437 -11.32 -14.89 4.02
C LEU A 437 -11.95 -14.60 5.38
N ARG A 438 -11.92 -13.34 5.84
CA ARG A 438 -12.56 -12.94 7.10
C ARG A 438 -14.08 -12.97 7.06
N LYS A 439 -14.70 -12.77 5.91
CA LYS A 439 -16.15 -12.94 5.72
C LYS A 439 -16.54 -14.41 5.68
N ASP A 440 -15.70 -15.25 5.08
CA ASP A 440 -15.93 -16.70 4.97
C ASP A 440 -15.78 -17.40 6.34
N SER A 441 -14.81 -16.98 7.16
CA SER A 441 -14.62 -17.48 8.53
C SER A 441 -14.11 -16.39 9.47
N GLU A 442 -14.93 -16.04 10.47
CA GLU A 442 -14.52 -15.14 11.56
C GLU A 442 -13.60 -15.80 12.59
N GLU A 443 -13.61 -17.13 12.68
CA GLU A 443 -12.85 -17.89 13.67
C GLU A 443 -11.40 -18.13 13.23
N LYS A 444 -11.15 -18.34 11.93
CA LYS A 444 -9.81 -18.59 11.41
C LYS A 444 -9.01 -17.27 11.32
N ARG A 445 -7.83 -17.26 11.94
CA ARG A 445 -6.85 -16.18 11.74
C ARG A 445 -6.22 -16.34 10.36
N VAL A 446 -6.10 -15.25 9.64
CA VAL A 446 -5.52 -15.21 8.29
C VAL A 446 -4.04 -14.86 8.37
N PHE A 447 -3.22 -15.58 7.61
CA PHE A 447 -1.83 -15.22 7.35
C PHE A 447 -1.57 -15.24 5.84
N ILE A 448 -1.03 -14.12 5.35
CA ILE A 448 -0.64 -13.93 3.96
C ILE A 448 0.84 -13.54 3.95
N MET A 449 1.68 -14.30 3.26
CA MET A 449 3.03 -13.89 2.93
C MET A 449 3.00 -13.26 1.54
N THR A 450 3.56 -12.07 1.39
CA THR A 450 3.54 -11.35 0.10
C THR A 450 4.92 -10.81 -0.24
N ARG A 451 5.24 -10.76 -1.54
CA ARG A 451 6.53 -10.27 -2.02
C ARG A 451 6.64 -8.76 -1.91
N SER A 452 5.56 -8.06 -2.09
CA SER A 452 5.53 -6.60 -2.09
C SER A 452 4.46 -6.05 -1.16
N ALA A 453 4.69 -4.82 -0.68
CA ALA A 453 3.79 -4.16 0.24
C ALA A 453 3.73 -2.65 0.01
N PHE A 454 2.62 -2.05 0.42
CA PHE A 454 2.51 -0.61 0.60
C PHE A 454 2.05 -0.26 2.01
N ALA A 455 2.27 0.98 2.44
CA ALA A 455 1.87 1.43 3.77
C ALA A 455 0.40 1.10 4.06
N GLY A 456 0.09 0.62 5.27
CA GLY A 456 -1.25 0.22 5.65
C GLY A 456 -1.59 -1.25 5.40
N GLN A 457 -0.76 -2.00 4.68
CA GLN A 457 -1.01 -3.41 4.37
C GLN A 457 -0.98 -4.32 5.60
N GLN A 458 -0.29 -3.92 6.68
CA GLN A 458 -0.23 -4.68 7.94
C GLN A 458 -1.61 -5.02 8.50
N ARG A 459 -2.65 -4.22 8.22
CA ARG A 459 -4.02 -4.47 8.70
C ARG A 459 -4.72 -5.66 8.04
N TYR A 460 -4.12 -6.23 7.01
CA TYR A 460 -4.64 -7.36 6.25
C TYR A 460 -3.92 -8.68 6.51
N GLY A 461 -3.35 -8.84 7.71
CA GLY A 461 -2.75 -10.11 8.12
C GLY A 461 -1.57 -10.55 7.25
N SER A 462 -0.80 -9.59 6.71
CA SER A 462 0.29 -9.89 5.79
C SER A 462 1.67 -9.74 6.42
N GLY A 463 2.53 -10.71 6.15
CA GLY A 463 3.98 -10.65 6.30
C GLY A 463 4.66 -10.42 4.95
N LEU A 464 5.91 -9.98 5.00
CA LEU A 464 6.72 -9.66 3.81
C LEU A 464 7.98 -10.52 3.83
N TRP A 465 8.41 -11.03 2.67
CA TRP A 465 9.77 -11.52 2.50
C TRP A 465 10.57 -10.58 1.59
N SER A 466 11.88 -10.76 1.58
CA SER A 466 12.82 -9.85 0.90
C SER A 466 12.86 -9.98 -0.63
N GLY A 467 11.99 -10.79 -1.23
CA GLY A 467 12.03 -11.11 -2.66
C GLY A 467 13.11 -12.14 -3.00
N ASP A 468 13.39 -12.28 -4.29
CA ASP A 468 14.38 -13.25 -4.84
C ASP A 468 15.80 -12.72 -4.71
N VAL A 469 16.27 -12.66 -3.48
CA VAL A 469 17.58 -12.11 -3.15
C VAL A 469 18.68 -13.16 -3.27
N ASN A 470 19.89 -12.72 -3.63
CA ASN A 470 21.05 -13.59 -3.59
C ASN A 470 21.52 -13.82 -2.16
N SER A 471 21.79 -15.09 -1.81
CA SER A 471 22.36 -15.44 -0.51
C SER A 471 23.83 -14.99 -0.45
N SER A 472 24.06 -13.75 -0.06
CA SER A 472 25.39 -13.15 0.09
C SER A 472 25.48 -12.36 1.39
N TRP A 473 26.71 -12.02 1.79
CA TRP A 473 26.95 -11.18 2.96
C TRP A 473 26.70 -9.68 2.73
N ASP A 474 26.49 -9.30 1.47
CA ASP A 474 26.20 -7.90 1.09
C ASP A 474 24.72 -7.55 1.22
N MET A 475 23.88 -8.55 1.49
CA MET A 475 22.43 -8.42 1.61
C MET A 475 21.97 -8.00 3.01
#